data_660795665e8b91934811e64b98193af2
#
_entry.id   660795665e8b91934811e64b98193af2
#
_cell.length_a   1.000
_cell.length_b   1.000
_cell.length_c   1.000
_cell.angle_alpha   90.00
_cell.angle_beta   90.00
_cell.angle_gamma   90.00
#
_symmetry.space_group_name_H-M   'P 1'
#
loop_
_entity.id
_entity.type
_entity.pdbx_description
1 polymer ?
#
loop_
_entity_poly.entity_id
_entity_poly.type
_entity_poly.pdbx_seq_one_letter_code
_entity_poly.pdbx_strand_id
1 'polypeptide(L)'
;MQKSVQRGERKVKAVLISIKPKWCDLIRRGRKTVEVRKTCPKLEVPFKVYIYETMDGGRGSGLVFGEFVCNGFDVFRPIGKGISIKRFPALYESCLTLDEIVKYAQGEPVYGWQISQLKLYEEPLKLEDVCRISMVSKTY
;
A
#
# COMPACT_ATOMS: atom_id res chain seq x y z
N MET A 1 31.08 -15.83 -0.80
CA MET A 1 30.55 -15.47 -0.99
C MET A 1 29.65 -15.07 -1.32
N GLN A 2 29.69 -14.77 -1.48
CA GLN A 2 28.96 -14.39 -1.74
C GLN A 2 28.22 -13.93 -2.38
N LYS A 3 28.07 -13.58 -2.57
CA LYS A 3 27.37 -13.22 -3.07
C LYS A 3 26.98 -12.98 -3.96
N SER A 4 27.26 -12.79 -4.07
CA SER A 4 27.12 -12.45 -5.22
C SER A 4 26.29 -12.81 -6.05
N VAL A 5 26.13 -13.32 -6.04
CA VAL A 5 25.28 -13.79 -6.71
C VAL A 5 24.21 -13.08 -7.13
N GLN A 6 23.82 -12.33 -6.51
CA GLN A 6 22.73 -11.68 -6.81
C GLN A 6 22.87 -10.62 -7.74
N ARG A 7 24.01 -10.40 -8.27
CA ARG A 7 24.21 -9.37 -9.08
C ARG A 7 23.40 -9.36 -10.27
N GLY A 8 23.19 -10.38 -10.89
CA GLY A 8 22.40 -10.42 -12.06
C GLY A 8 20.94 -10.46 -11.78
N GLU A 9 20.57 -10.59 -10.54
CA GLU A 9 19.21 -10.69 -10.22
C GLU A 9 18.68 -9.41 -9.79
N ARG A 10 17.89 -8.74 -10.60
CA ARG A 10 17.32 -7.50 -10.27
C ARG A 10 16.00 -7.74 -9.65
N LYS A 11 15.98 -7.99 -8.37
CA LYS A 11 14.73 -8.18 -7.66
C LYS A 11 14.04 -6.85 -7.44
N VAL A 12 12.73 -6.85 -7.55
CA VAL A 12 11.94 -5.67 -7.21
C VAL A 12 12.03 -5.47 -5.72
N LYS A 13 12.42 -4.28 -5.29
CA LYS A 13 12.57 -3.95 -3.88
C LYS A 13 11.59 -2.88 -3.41
N ALA A 14 10.83 -2.33 -4.30
CA ALA A 14 9.85 -1.31 -3.98
C ALA A 14 8.68 -1.43 -4.91
N VAL A 15 7.53 -0.95 -4.46
CA VAL A 15 6.34 -0.93 -5.31
C VAL A 15 5.74 0.46 -5.28
N LEU A 16 4.94 0.76 -6.26
CA LEU A 16 4.20 2.01 -6.35
C LEU A 16 2.72 1.66 -6.33
N ILE A 17 1.96 2.26 -5.43
CA ILE A 17 0.53 2.03 -5.37
C ILE A 17 -0.22 3.34 -5.60
N SER A 18 -1.40 3.22 -6.19
CA SER A 18 -2.26 4.37 -6.46
C SER A 18 -3.39 4.39 -5.43
N ILE A 19 -3.54 5.50 -4.75
CA ILE A 19 -4.53 5.62 -3.69
C ILE A 19 -5.37 6.87 -3.94
N LYS A 20 -6.66 6.78 -3.67
CA LYS A 20 -7.56 7.91 -3.84
C LYS A 20 -7.30 8.99 -2.81
N PRO A 21 -7.59 10.26 -3.16
CA PRO A 21 -7.30 11.39 -2.26
C PRO A 21 -7.89 11.25 -0.86
N LYS A 22 -9.09 10.70 -0.77
CA LYS A 22 -9.75 10.52 0.52
C LYS A 22 -8.88 9.72 1.48
N TRP A 23 -8.31 8.63 1.01
CA TRP A 23 -7.49 7.78 1.85
C TRP A 23 -6.09 8.37 2.04
N CYS A 24 -5.59 9.09 1.03
CA CYS A 24 -4.32 9.78 1.14
C CYS A 24 -4.33 10.79 2.28
N ASP A 25 -5.44 11.51 2.45
CA ASP A 25 -5.56 12.46 3.54
C ASP A 25 -5.45 11.79 4.90
N LEU A 26 -6.09 10.65 5.06
CA LEU A 26 -6.03 9.93 6.32
C LEU A 26 -4.64 9.37 6.59
N ILE A 27 -3.93 8.97 5.54
CA ILE A 27 -2.56 8.51 5.67
C ILE A 27 -1.67 9.68 6.10
N ARG A 28 -1.81 10.85 5.46
CA ARG A 28 -1.02 12.03 5.82
C ARG A 28 -1.19 12.41 7.28
N ARG A 29 -2.40 12.26 7.79
CA ARG A 29 -2.70 12.62 9.17
C ARG A 29 -2.29 11.55 10.17
N GLY A 30 -1.77 10.42 9.68
CA GLY A 30 -1.39 9.33 10.57
C GLY A 30 -2.56 8.52 11.12
N ARG A 31 -3.77 8.75 10.59
CA ARG A 31 -4.95 8.03 11.08
C ARG A 31 -5.13 6.68 10.40
N LYS A 32 -4.76 6.59 9.13
CA LYS A 32 -4.84 5.34 8.39
C LYS A 32 -3.46 4.72 8.33
N THR A 33 -3.28 3.60 8.99
CA THR A 33 -2.00 2.91 9.07
C THR A 33 -2.06 1.50 8.48
N VAL A 34 -3.16 1.16 7.82
CA VAL A 34 -3.29 -0.07 7.06
C VAL A 34 -4.02 0.27 5.75
N GLU A 35 -3.40 -0.07 4.64
CA GLU A 35 -3.99 0.16 3.33
C GLU A 35 -4.52 -1.17 2.79
N VAL A 36 -5.81 -1.24 2.45
CA VAL A 36 -6.44 -2.48 2.04
C VAL A 36 -6.42 -2.61 0.52
N ARG A 37 -5.83 -3.70 0.04
CA ARG A 37 -5.70 -3.98 -1.39
C ARG A 37 -6.12 -5.42 -1.67
N LYS A 38 -6.46 -5.69 -2.91
CA LYS A 38 -6.90 -7.03 -3.31
C LYS A 38 -5.74 -8.00 -3.48
N THR A 39 -4.53 -7.47 -3.61
CA THR A 39 -3.36 -8.30 -3.84
C THR A 39 -2.23 -7.85 -2.93
N CYS A 40 -1.23 -8.68 -2.82
CA CYS A 40 0.02 -8.29 -2.19
C CYS A 40 1.16 -8.75 -3.09
N PRO A 41 2.24 -7.96 -3.15
CA PRO A 41 3.36 -8.32 -4.02
C PRO A 41 4.13 -9.50 -3.46
N LYS A 42 4.81 -10.20 -4.34
CA LYS A 42 5.66 -11.30 -3.91
C LYS A 42 7.02 -10.73 -3.55
N LEU A 43 7.03 -9.98 -2.48
CA LEU A 43 8.26 -9.39 -1.97
C LEU A 43 8.43 -9.75 -0.53
N GLU A 44 9.67 -9.89 -0.12
CA GLU A 44 9.95 -10.10 1.28
C GLU A 44 9.75 -8.79 2.03
N VAL A 45 9.09 -8.88 3.18
CA VAL A 45 8.96 -7.73 4.03
C VAL A 45 10.22 -7.57 4.87
N PRO A 46 10.61 -6.36 5.22
CA PRO A 46 9.95 -5.10 4.84
C PRO A 46 10.36 -4.64 3.45
N PHE A 47 9.49 -3.91 2.79
CA PHE A 47 9.83 -3.31 1.50
C PHE A 47 9.23 -1.91 1.43
N LYS A 48 9.78 -1.10 0.52
CA LYS A 48 9.36 0.29 0.36
C LYS A 48 8.15 0.39 -0.56
N VAL A 49 7.24 1.29 -0.22
CA VAL A 49 6.06 1.56 -1.03
C VAL A 49 5.99 3.06 -1.29
N TYR A 50 5.91 3.44 -2.56
CA TYR A 50 5.66 4.83 -2.95
C TYR A 50 4.16 5.03 -3.10
N ILE A 51 3.66 6.17 -2.68
CA ILE A 51 2.21 6.45 -2.72
C ILE A 51 1.91 7.51 -3.75
N TYR A 52 1.21 7.10 -4.81
CA TYR A 52 0.71 8.01 -5.82
C TYR A 52 -0.73 8.38 -5.48
N GLU A 53 -1.00 9.68 -5.38
CA GLU A 53 -2.35 10.14 -5.15
C GLU A 53 -3.03 10.33 -6.49
N THR A 54 -4.14 9.63 -6.74
CA THR A 54 -4.84 9.73 -8.02
C THR A 54 -5.46 11.11 -8.16
N MET A 55 -5.69 11.53 -9.40
CA MET A 55 -6.30 12.84 -9.65
C MET A 55 -7.79 12.85 -9.30
N ASP A 56 -8.46 11.74 -9.51
CA ASP A 56 -9.85 11.54 -9.12
C ASP A 56 -10.73 12.75 -9.45
N GLY A 57 -10.76 13.12 -10.73
CA GLY A 57 -11.58 14.23 -11.19
C GLY A 57 -11.12 15.59 -10.68
N GLY A 58 -9.85 15.73 -10.39
CA GLY A 58 -9.31 17.00 -9.91
C GLY A 58 -9.25 17.16 -8.41
N ARG A 59 -9.69 16.14 -7.65
CA ARG A 59 -9.64 16.21 -6.20
C ARG A 59 -8.25 15.88 -5.65
N GLY A 60 -7.46 15.13 -6.41
CA GLY A 60 -6.14 14.71 -5.98
C GLY A 60 -5.05 15.36 -6.81
N SER A 61 -3.83 15.25 -6.33
CA SER A 61 -2.69 15.93 -6.91
C SER A 61 -2.13 15.29 -8.17
N GLY A 62 -2.31 13.99 -8.34
CA GLY A 62 -1.65 13.29 -9.43
C GLY A 62 -0.14 13.20 -9.23
N LEU A 63 0.30 13.21 -7.97
CA LEU A 63 1.72 13.19 -7.65
C LEU A 63 2.02 12.09 -6.63
N VAL A 64 3.28 11.70 -6.54
CA VAL A 64 3.74 10.79 -5.51
C VAL A 64 4.12 11.65 -4.31
N PHE A 65 3.35 11.55 -3.24
CA PHE A 65 3.50 12.48 -2.12
C PHE A 65 4.32 11.92 -0.97
N GLY A 66 4.63 10.65 -0.99
CA GLY A 66 5.37 10.07 0.10
C GLY A 66 5.65 8.60 -0.12
N GLU A 67 6.23 8.01 0.91
CA GLU A 67 6.57 6.59 0.90
C GLU A 67 6.43 6.00 2.28
N PHE A 68 6.31 4.70 2.36
CA PHE A 68 6.31 4.02 3.65
C PHE A 68 7.01 2.68 3.52
N VAL A 69 7.22 2.03 4.66
CA VAL A 69 7.76 0.68 4.70
C VAL A 69 6.63 -0.25 5.07
N CYS A 70 6.42 -1.27 4.25
CA CYS A 70 5.43 -2.30 4.56
C CYS A 70 6.13 -3.41 5.32
N ASN A 71 5.73 -3.60 6.58
CA ASN A 71 6.34 -4.62 7.43
C ASN A 71 5.61 -5.94 7.41
N GLY A 72 4.44 -5.98 6.81
CA GLY A 72 3.65 -7.20 6.77
C GLY A 72 2.25 -6.92 6.30
N PHE A 73 1.45 -7.96 6.26
CA PHE A 73 0.09 -7.89 5.76
C PHE A 73 -0.88 -8.47 6.78
N ASP A 74 -2.05 -7.85 6.89
CA ASP A 74 -3.17 -8.40 7.64
C ASP A 74 -4.15 -8.94 6.62
N VAL A 75 -4.58 -10.19 6.77
CA VAL A 75 -5.49 -10.79 5.81
C VAL A 75 -6.91 -10.71 6.34
N PHE A 76 -7.77 -10.08 5.57
CA PHE A 76 -9.19 -9.99 5.88
C PHE A 76 -9.90 -11.06 5.05
N ARG A 77 -10.47 -12.08 5.71
CA ARG A 77 -11.15 -13.17 5.01
C ARG A 77 -12.65 -13.08 5.23
N PRO A 78 -13.41 -12.88 4.16
CA PRO A 78 -14.87 -12.86 4.32
C PRO A 78 -15.39 -14.21 4.83
N ILE A 79 -16.25 -14.17 5.85
CA ILE A 79 -16.90 -15.35 6.37
C ILE A 79 -18.36 -14.97 6.62
N GLY A 80 -19.27 -15.55 5.83
CA GLY A 80 -20.69 -15.17 5.94
C GLY A 80 -20.82 -13.69 5.64
N LYS A 81 -21.40 -12.94 6.58
CA LYS A 81 -21.57 -11.50 6.43
C LYS A 81 -20.49 -10.72 7.14
N GLY A 82 -19.50 -11.40 7.67
CA GLY A 82 -18.45 -10.76 8.45
C GLY A 82 -17.08 -11.03 7.88
N ILE A 83 -16.08 -10.73 8.68
CA ILE A 83 -14.68 -10.85 8.31
C ILE A 83 -13.93 -11.57 9.42
N SER A 84 -13.05 -12.47 9.05
CA SER A 84 -12.11 -13.08 9.97
C SER A 84 -10.76 -12.40 9.78
N ILE A 85 -10.14 -11.98 10.88
CA ILE A 85 -8.86 -11.31 10.84
C ILE A 85 -8.09 -11.65 12.12
N LYS A 86 -6.81 -11.94 11.99
CA LYS A 86 -6.02 -12.33 13.16
C LYS A 86 -5.68 -11.14 14.05
N ARG A 87 -5.31 -10.03 13.45
CA ARG A 87 -4.95 -8.84 14.21
C ARG A 87 -6.11 -7.85 14.10
N PHE A 88 -7.00 -7.93 15.07
CA PHE A 88 -8.24 -7.15 15.04
C PHE A 88 -8.04 -5.64 14.88
N PRO A 89 -7.02 -5.01 15.50
CA PRO A 89 -6.83 -3.57 15.30
C PRO A 89 -6.68 -3.14 13.84
N ALA A 90 -6.30 -4.05 12.94
CA ALA A 90 -6.14 -3.70 11.54
C ALA A 90 -7.42 -3.14 10.93
N LEU A 91 -8.59 -3.55 11.42
CA LEU A 91 -9.86 -3.02 10.94
C LEU A 91 -9.93 -1.52 11.20
N TYR A 92 -9.62 -1.10 12.41
CA TYR A 92 -9.65 0.31 12.76
C TYR A 92 -8.53 1.07 12.06
N GLU A 93 -7.37 0.46 11.95
CA GLU A 93 -6.21 1.09 11.31
C GLU A 93 -6.44 1.31 9.82
N SER A 94 -7.35 0.55 9.22
CA SER A 94 -7.66 0.70 7.80
C SER A 94 -8.54 1.90 7.51
N CYS A 95 -9.25 2.40 8.52
CA CYS A 95 -10.24 3.46 8.39
C CYS A 95 -11.43 3.07 7.50
N LEU A 96 -11.59 1.78 7.23
CA LEU A 96 -12.73 1.26 6.49
C LEU A 96 -13.72 0.66 7.47
N THR A 97 -15.00 0.75 7.13
CA THR A 97 -16.00 0.03 7.91
C THR A 97 -16.01 -1.43 7.48
N LEU A 98 -16.61 -2.27 8.31
CA LEU A 98 -16.76 -3.67 7.99
C LEU A 98 -17.50 -3.85 6.65
N ASP A 99 -18.56 -3.08 6.45
CA ASP A 99 -19.33 -3.15 5.21
C ASP A 99 -18.49 -2.78 4.00
N GLU A 100 -17.65 -1.76 4.14
CA GLU A 100 -16.79 -1.35 3.05
C GLU A 100 -15.81 -2.47 2.68
N ILE A 101 -15.23 -3.14 3.67
CA ILE A 101 -14.31 -4.23 3.42
C ILE A 101 -15.03 -5.41 2.76
N VAL A 102 -16.19 -5.76 3.28
CA VAL A 102 -16.96 -6.87 2.72
C VAL A 102 -17.31 -6.62 1.25
N LYS A 103 -17.75 -5.40 0.94
CA LYS A 103 -18.09 -5.05 -0.43
C LYS A 103 -16.86 -5.08 -1.33
N TYR A 104 -15.76 -4.53 -0.83
CA TYR A 104 -14.53 -4.48 -1.61
C TYR A 104 -14.00 -5.89 -1.88
N ALA A 105 -14.11 -6.78 -0.90
CA ALA A 105 -13.56 -8.12 -0.98
C ALA A 105 -14.29 -9.02 -1.98
N GLN A 106 -15.60 -8.83 -2.14
CA GLN A 106 -16.38 -9.61 -3.08
C GLN A 106 -16.17 -11.12 -2.89
N GLY A 107 -16.16 -11.55 -1.63
CA GLY A 107 -16.05 -12.97 -1.30
C GLY A 107 -14.63 -13.52 -1.27
N GLU A 108 -13.64 -12.71 -1.60
CA GLU A 108 -12.24 -13.15 -1.64
C GLU A 108 -11.45 -12.46 -0.55
N PRO A 109 -10.34 -13.04 -0.11
CA PRO A 109 -9.50 -12.36 0.87
C PRO A 109 -8.94 -11.06 0.31
N VAL A 110 -8.82 -10.06 1.18
CA VAL A 110 -8.12 -8.82 0.83
C VAL A 110 -7.03 -8.59 1.87
N TYR A 111 -6.06 -7.77 1.53
CA TYR A 111 -4.83 -7.66 2.29
C TYR A 111 -4.64 -6.25 2.80
N GLY A 112 -4.40 -6.14 4.10
CA GLY A 112 -4.06 -4.87 4.71
C GLY A 112 -2.57 -4.70 4.76
N TRP A 113 -2.06 -3.76 3.98
CA TRP A 113 -0.62 -3.47 3.96
C TRP A 113 -0.32 -2.57 5.15
N GLN A 114 0.55 -3.03 6.03
CA GLN A 114 0.89 -2.25 7.24
C GLN A 114 1.78 -1.09 6.86
N ILE A 115 1.39 0.11 7.24
CA ILE A 115 2.11 1.33 6.93
C ILE A 115 2.99 1.71 8.12
N SER A 116 4.30 1.70 7.92
CA SER A 116 5.20 2.15 8.97
C SER A 116 6.25 3.07 8.37
N GLN A 117 6.92 3.83 9.21
CA GLN A 117 7.98 4.74 8.80
C GLN A 117 7.54 5.63 7.63
N LEU A 118 6.34 6.19 7.75
CA LEU A 118 5.80 7.06 6.72
C LEU A 118 6.68 8.30 6.57
N LYS A 119 7.04 8.60 5.33
CA LYS A 119 7.80 9.79 5.01
C LYS A 119 7.02 10.60 4.00
N LEU A 120 6.62 11.80 4.36
CA LEU A 120 5.93 12.71 3.45
C LEU A 120 6.96 13.62 2.82
N TYR A 121 6.89 13.78 1.51
CA TYR A 121 7.87 14.59 0.79
C TYR A 121 7.50 16.07 0.90
N GLU A 122 8.50 16.90 1.12
CA GLU A 122 8.27 18.35 1.08
C GLU A 122 7.86 18.77 -0.32
N GLU A 123 8.50 18.16 -1.32
CA GLU A 123 8.14 18.40 -2.70
C GLU A 123 7.72 17.10 -3.33
N PRO A 124 6.43 16.90 -3.58
CA PRO A 124 5.97 15.68 -4.21
C PRO A 124 6.63 15.45 -5.56
N LEU A 125 6.75 14.19 -5.93
CA LEU A 125 7.43 13.79 -7.15
C LEU A 125 6.44 13.48 -8.26
N LYS A 126 6.87 13.68 -9.48
CA LYS A 126 6.05 13.27 -10.61
C LYS A 126 6.09 11.77 -10.75
N LEU A 127 5.00 11.20 -11.19
CA LEU A 127 4.89 9.77 -11.35
C LEU A 127 5.99 9.22 -12.25
N GLU A 128 6.26 9.89 -13.37
CA GLU A 128 7.26 9.42 -14.29
C GLU A 128 8.66 9.39 -13.71
N ASP A 129 8.96 10.28 -12.76
CA ASP A 129 10.28 10.28 -12.14
C ASP A 129 10.45 9.07 -11.23
N VAL A 130 9.39 8.68 -10.52
CA VAL A 130 9.45 7.50 -9.66
C VAL A 130 9.52 6.23 -10.52
N CYS A 131 8.80 6.20 -11.62
CA CYS A 131 8.82 5.05 -12.50
C CYS A 131 10.17 4.80 -13.15
N ARG A 132 11.03 5.79 -13.19
CA ARG A 132 12.39 5.63 -13.71
C ARG A 132 13.34 5.03 -12.71
N ILE A 133 12.96 4.99 -11.43
CA ILE A 133 13.81 4.41 -10.41
C ILE A 133 13.88 2.91 -10.65
N SER A 134 15.09 2.36 -10.66
CA SER A 134 15.26 0.94 -10.85
C SER A 134 14.59 0.18 -9.73
N MET A 135 14.10 -0.99 -10.01
CA MET A 135 13.56 -1.89 -9.00
C MET A 135 12.27 -1.43 -8.36
N VAL A 136 11.52 -0.57 -9.03
CA VAL A 136 10.17 -0.20 -8.60
C VAL A 136 9.18 -0.90 -9.51
N SER A 137 8.26 -1.66 -8.91
CA SER A 137 7.15 -2.26 -9.62
C SER A 137 5.92 -1.37 -9.48
N LYS A 138 5.17 -1.17 -10.55
CA LYS A 138 3.96 -0.37 -10.50
C LYS A 138 2.77 -1.24 -10.27
N THR A 139 1.71 -0.67 -9.95
CA THR A 139 0.39 -1.25 -10.01
C THR A 139 0.05 -2.25 -8.97
N TYR A 140 0.16 -1.90 -7.78
CA TYR A 140 -0.50 -2.69 -6.76
C TYR A 140 -1.57 -1.90 -6.04
#